data_b9db3f43b9e38fd70b63d045de235c69
#
_entry.id   b9db3f43b9e38fd70b63d045de235c69
#
_cell.length_a   1.000
_cell.length_b   1.000
_cell.length_c   1.000
_cell.angle_alpha   90.00
_cell.angle_beta   90.00
_cell.angle_gamma   90.00
#
_symmetry.space_group_name_H-M   'P 1'
#
loop_
_entity.id
_entity.type
_entity.pdbx_description
1 polymer ?
#
loop_
_entity_poly.entity_id
_entity_poly.type
_entity_poly.pdbx_seq_one_letter_code
_entity_poly.pdbx_strand_id
1 'polypeptide(L)'
;DKSSLEWISNFFIKAIGIKNKYSNKEKFFNNIHRSLNISNLNDFRMDIINKINSSKSFREKFYKVSKPLVDMVVGNEVVMQKRVSLSIQIPKDDSSLLPIHADTWSGVSPFESVIWLPLVNCKKTKSMFILPPNKTKKLVKIISNKKIKNSGDLYKKFKKDLHWIDIKYGQ
;
A
#
# COMPACT_ATOMS: atom_id res chain seq x y z
N ASP A 1 -11.62 -12.46 5.36
CA ASP A 1 -12.30 -12.45 6.68
C ASP A 1 -12.88 -11.05 6.95
N LYS A 2 -14.22 -10.94 6.78
CA LYS A 2 -14.95 -9.68 6.96
C LYS A 2 -14.85 -9.14 8.39
N SER A 3 -14.87 -10.00 9.40
CA SER A 3 -14.80 -9.56 10.80
C SER A 3 -13.46 -8.94 11.16
N SER A 4 -12.37 -9.46 10.62
CA SER A 4 -11.03 -8.88 10.81
C SER A 4 -10.85 -7.57 10.06
N LEU A 5 -11.39 -7.43 8.85
CA LEU A 5 -11.41 -6.16 8.13
C LEU A 5 -12.21 -5.09 8.90
N GLU A 6 -13.36 -5.48 9.43
CA GLU A 6 -14.21 -4.60 10.25
C GLU A 6 -13.44 -4.14 11.49
N TRP A 7 -12.77 -5.05 12.19
CA TRP A 7 -11.94 -4.75 13.35
C TRP A 7 -10.78 -3.80 13.00
N ILE A 8 -10.04 -4.08 11.92
CA ILE A 8 -8.93 -3.23 11.43
C ILE A 8 -9.43 -1.82 11.15
N SER A 9 -10.56 -1.70 10.47
CA SER A 9 -11.11 -0.40 10.12
C SER A 9 -11.53 0.40 11.36
N ASN A 10 -12.15 -0.24 12.35
CA ASN A 10 -12.48 0.37 13.63
C ASN A 10 -11.23 0.79 14.40
N PHE A 11 -10.18 -0.04 14.37
CA PHE A 11 -8.91 0.30 14.97
C PHE A 11 -8.33 1.58 14.37
N PHE A 12 -8.31 1.70 13.03
CA PHE A 12 -7.85 2.90 12.36
C PHE A 12 -8.69 4.13 12.70
N ILE A 13 -10.01 4.03 12.69
CA ILE A 13 -10.90 5.15 13.05
C ILE A 13 -10.56 5.66 14.46
N LYS A 14 -10.39 4.73 15.41
CA LYS A 14 -10.01 5.08 16.80
C LYS A 14 -8.59 5.68 16.86
N ALA A 15 -7.62 5.08 16.16
CA ALA A 15 -6.23 5.52 16.18
C ALA A 15 -6.05 6.91 15.56
N ILE A 16 -6.80 7.22 14.50
CA ILE A 16 -6.82 8.52 13.83
C ILE A 16 -7.39 9.62 14.75
N GLY A 17 -8.34 9.29 15.64
CA GLY A 17 -8.86 10.23 16.62
C GLY A 17 -9.77 11.33 16.06
N ILE A 18 -10.11 11.27 14.77
CA ILE A 18 -11.03 12.23 14.13
C ILE A 18 -12.46 11.70 14.22
N LYS A 19 -13.39 12.57 14.63
CA LYS A 19 -14.82 12.20 14.70
C LYS A 19 -15.33 11.77 13.33
N ASN A 20 -15.81 10.54 13.25
CA ASN A 20 -16.41 10.01 12.02
C ASN A 20 -17.80 10.65 11.80
N LYS A 21 -17.93 11.42 10.73
CA LYS A 21 -19.18 12.07 10.29
C LYS A 21 -19.80 11.38 9.06
N TYR A 22 -19.19 10.30 8.57
CA TYR A 22 -19.58 9.66 7.32
C TYR A 22 -20.39 8.39 7.57
N SER A 23 -21.26 8.07 6.62
CA SER A 23 -22.16 6.92 6.68
C SER A 23 -21.46 5.56 6.62
N ASN A 24 -20.24 5.52 6.04
CA ASN A 24 -19.45 4.30 5.95
C ASN A 24 -17.95 4.59 6.11
N LYS A 25 -17.19 3.55 6.40
CA LYS A 25 -15.75 3.63 6.70
C LYS A 25 -14.92 4.03 5.47
N GLU A 26 -15.26 3.54 4.29
CA GLU A 26 -14.55 3.93 3.06
C GLU A 26 -14.65 5.44 2.84
N LYS A 27 -15.85 6.02 2.97
CA LYS A 27 -16.03 7.48 2.87
C LYS A 27 -15.25 8.22 3.95
N PHE A 28 -15.18 7.69 5.18
CA PHE A 28 -14.37 8.29 6.24
C PHE A 28 -12.89 8.36 5.81
N PHE A 29 -12.28 7.22 5.46
CA PHE A 29 -10.87 7.16 5.07
C PHE A 29 -10.57 8.00 3.82
N ASN A 30 -11.46 8.00 2.85
CA ASN A 30 -11.29 8.79 1.62
C ASN A 30 -11.31 10.31 1.86
N ASN A 31 -11.84 10.77 2.99
CA ASN A 31 -11.99 12.18 3.34
C ASN A 31 -11.17 12.64 4.55
N ILE A 32 -10.32 11.80 5.14
CA ILE A 32 -9.51 12.17 6.31
C ILE A 32 -8.62 13.39 6.04
N HIS A 33 -8.15 13.55 4.80
CA HIS A 33 -7.31 14.67 4.37
C HIS A 33 -7.95 16.05 4.63
N ARG A 34 -9.28 16.13 4.72
CA ARG A 34 -10.00 17.37 5.01
C ARG A 34 -9.87 17.81 6.47
N SER A 35 -9.44 16.92 7.34
CA SER A 35 -9.29 17.15 8.78
C SER A 35 -7.84 17.04 9.25
N LEU A 36 -6.89 16.81 8.33
CA LEU A 36 -5.47 16.71 8.63
C LEU A 36 -4.78 18.02 8.31
N ASN A 37 -3.84 18.41 9.17
CA ASN A 37 -2.89 19.46 8.86
C ASN A 37 -1.71 18.85 8.09
N ILE A 38 -1.46 19.35 6.88
CA ILE A 38 -0.42 18.84 5.98
C ILE A 38 0.97 19.01 6.60
N SER A 39 1.22 20.09 7.36
CA SER A 39 2.52 20.34 7.99
C SER A 39 2.92 19.24 8.99
N ASN A 40 1.94 18.56 9.61
CA ASN A 40 2.16 17.52 10.61
C ASN A 40 1.86 16.11 10.07
N LEU A 41 1.77 15.96 8.75
CA LEU A 41 1.35 14.70 8.12
C LEU A 41 2.31 13.55 8.43
N ASN A 42 3.61 13.81 8.47
CA ASN A 42 4.59 12.77 8.79
C ASN A 42 4.48 12.29 10.24
N ASP A 43 4.34 13.21 11.19
CA ASP A 43 4.16 12.86 12.61
C ASP A 43 2.86 12.08 12.81
N PHE A 44 1.81 12.49 12.13
CA PHE A 44 0.54 11.76 12.12
C PHE A 44 0.71 10.32 11.58
N ARG A 45 1.41 10.14 10.46
CA ARG A 45 1.70 8.81 9.90
C ARG A 45 2.48 7.96 10.89
N MET A 46 3.53 8.51 11.50
CA MET A 46 4.38 7.81 12.46
C MET A 46 3.62 7.41 13.72
N ASP A 47 2.75 8.28 14.23
CA ASP A 47 1.89 7.95 15.37
C ASP A 47 0.97 6.77 15.06
N ILE A 48 0.30 6.75 13.90
CA ILE A 48 -0.55 5.64 13.50
C ILE A 48 0.27 4.36 13.29
N ILE A 49 1.42 4.43 12.64
CA ILE A 49 2.32 3.28 12.44
C ILE A 49 2.77 2.69 13.78
N ASN A 50 3.11 3.53 14.75
CA ASN A 50 3.49 3.08 16.09
C ASN A 50 2.32 2.40 16.81
N LYS A 51 1.11 2.96 16.74
CA LYS A 51 -0.10 2.35 17.31
C LYS A 51 -0.40 0.98 16.69
N ILE A 52 -0.29 0.84 15.37
CA ILE A 52 -0.44 -0.43 14.65
C ILE A 52 0.56 -1.47 15.18
N ASN A 53 1.82 -1.10 15.24
CA ASN A 53 2.91 -2.03 15.55
C ASN A 53 3.06 -2.34 17.04
N SER A 54 2.47 -1.53 17.91
CA SER A 54 2.32 -1.83 19.34
C SER A 54 1.17 -2.78 19.64
N SER A 55 0.26 -2.99 18.69
CA SER A 55 -0.91 -3.86 18.86
C SER A 55 -0.64 -5.26 18.33
N LYS A 56 -0.50 -6.25 19.23
CA LYS A 56 -0.39 -7.67 18.84
C LYS A 56 -1.61 -8.11 18.01
N SER A 57 -2.79 -7.72 18.44
CA SER A 57 -4.05 -8.08 17.77
C SER A 57 -4.15 -7.51 16.35
N PHE A 58 -3.53 -6.34 16.08
CA PHE A 58 -3.57 -5.76 14.73
C PHE A 58 -2.90 -6.69 13.72
N ARG A 59 -1.69 -7.17 14.02
CA ARG A 59 -0.95 -8.07 13.13
C ARG A 59 -1.68 -9.39 12.90
N GLU A 60 -2.29 -9.96 13.96
CA GLU A 60 -3.09 -11.18 13.85
C GLU A 60 -4.31 -10.97 12.94
N LYS A 61 -5.02 -9.86 13.10
CA LYS A 61 -6.18 -9.52 12.26
C LYS A 61 -5.78 -9.24 10.81
N PHE A 62 -4.66 -8.56 10.60
CA PHE A 62 -4.12 -8.31 9.26
C PHE A 62 -3.79 -9.62 8.54
N TYR A 63 -3.12 -10.55 9.22
CA TYR A 63 -2.85 -11.88 8.69
C TYR A 63 -4.15 -12.63 8.36
N LYS A 64 -5.15 -12.62 9.26
CA LYS A 64 -6.44 -13.28 9.02
C LYS A 64 -7.20 -12.76 7.80
N VAL A 65 -7.11 -11.45 7.53
CA VAL A 65 -7.70 -10.86 6.31
C VAL A 65 -7.04 -11.41 5.05
N SER A 66 -5.72 -11.50 5.06
CA SER A 66 -4.93 -11.93 3.89
C SER A 66 -4.76 -13.45 3.76
N LYS A 67 -5.00 -14.20 4.83
CA LYS A 67 -4.73 -15.65 4.89
C LYS A 67 -5.25 -16.46 3.69
N PRO A 68 -6.49 -16.32 3.24
CA PRO A 68 -6.97 -17.11 2.09
C PRO A 68 -6.15 -16.90 0.82
N LEU A 69 -5.68 -15.66 0.61
CA LEU A 69 -4.83 -15.34 -0.54
C LEU A 69 -3.40 -15.84 -0.34
N VAL A 70 -2.87 -15.69 0.87
CA VAL A 70 -1.53 -16.18 1.23
C VAL A 70 -1.46 -17.69 1.07
N ASP A 71 -2.42 -18.44 1.61
CA ASP A 71 -2.46 -19.92 1.49
C ASP A 71 -2.51 -20.37 0.02
N MET A 72 -3.20 -19.61 -0.83
CA MET A 72 -3.32 -19.93 -2.27
C MET A 72 -2.03 -19.67 -3.05
N VAL A 73 -1.32 -18.57 -2.74
CA VAL A 73 -0.19 -18.07 -3.55
C VAL A 73 1.14 -18.56 -3.00
N VAL A 74 1.30 -18.60 -1.69
CA VAL A 74 2.57 -18.87 -1.00
C VAL A 74 2.55 -20.22 -0.30
N GLY A 75 1.40 -20.67 0.17
CA GLY A 75 1.24 -21.89 0.97
C GLY A 75 1.08 -21.58 2.47
N ASN A 76 1.15 -22.61 3.29
CA ASN A 76 0.87 -22.53 4.73
C ASN A 76 2.11 -22.34 5.61
N GLU A 77 3.29 -22.56 5.07
CA GLU A 77 4.57 -22.36 5.78
C GLU A 77 5.11 -20.96 5.47
N VAL A 78 4.61 -19.97 6.19
CA VAL A 78 4.93 -18.56 5.94
C VAL A 78 5.49 -17.87 7.17
N VAL A 79 6.40 -16.93 6.94
CA VAL A 79 6.90 -16.00 7.94
C VAL A 79 6.41 -14.62 7.60
N MET A 80 5.78 -13.94 8.54
CA MET A 80 5.31 -12.59 8.39
C MET A 80 6.28 -11.60 9.07
N GLN A 81 6.66 -10.54 8.37
CA GLN A 81 7.47 -9.48 8.97
C GLN A 81 6.82 -8.90 10.24
N LYS A 82 7.65 -8.47 11.18
CA LYS A 82 7.18 -7.98 12.48
C LYS A 82 6.37 -6.68 12.35
N ARG A 83 6.75 -5.80 11.45
CA ARG A 83 6.11 -4.49 11.27
C ARG A 83 5.14 -4.51 10.10
N VAL A 84 3.98 -3.86 10.30
CA VAL A 84 3.03 -3.53 9.24
C VAL A 84 3.24 -2.08 8.87
N SER A 85 3.39 -1.80 7.59
CA SER A 85 3.53 -0.45 7.06
C SER A 85 2.16 0.17 6.76
N LEU A 86 2.11 1.50 6.75
CA LEU A 86 0.92 2.27 6.40
C LEU A 86 1.30 3.35 5.39
N SER A 87 0.58 3.38 4.28
CA SER A 87 0.66 4.48 3.31
C SER A 87 -0.56 5.38 3.44
N ILE A 88 -0.35 6.66 3.66
CA ILE A 88 -1.38 7.70 3.63
C ILE A 88 -0.99 8.70 2.55
N GLN A 89 -1.73 8.70 1.47
CA GLN A 89 -1.57 9.65 0.38
C GLN A 89 -2.73 10.61 0.37
N ILE A 90 -2.43 11.89 0.23
CA ILE A 90 -3.43 12.95 0.21
C ILE A 90 -3.42 13.67 -1.15
N PRO A 91 -4.53 14.30 -1.54
CA PRO A 91 -4.62 15.03 -2.80
C PRO A 91 -3.59 16.16 -2.90
N LYS A 92 -2.93 16.27 -4.05
CA LYS A 92 -1.94 17.33 -4.37
C LYS A 92 -0.66 17.28 -3.52
N ASP A 93 -0.35 16.13 -2.91
CA ASP A 93 0.89 15.90 -2.17
C ASP A 93 1.67 14.73 -2.77
N ASP A 94 2.84 15.01 -3.29
CA ASP A 94 3.72 14.01 -3.89
C ASP A 94 4.80 13.51 -2.91
N SER A 95 4.86 14.05 -1.69
CA SER A 95 5.92 13.76 -0.70
C SER A 95 5.95 12.30 -0.24
N SER A 96 4.84 11.59 -0.38
CA SER A 96 4.68 10.19 0.01
C SER A 96 4.60 9.22 -1.16
N LEU A 97 4.79 9.70 -2.39
CA LEU A 97 4.84 8.84 -3.56
C LEU A 97 6.19 8.13 -3.63
N LEU A 98 6.15 6.81 -3.68
CA LEU A 98 7.34 6.03 -3.95
C LEU A 98 7.69 6.11 -5.44
N PRO A 99 8.97 6.34 -5.79
CA PRO A 99 9.41 6.24 -7.16
C PRO A 99 9.21 4.82 -7.71
N ILE A 100 9.19 4.68 -9.03
CA ILE A 100 9.17 3.35 -9.66
C ILE A 100 10.35 2.53 -9.16
N HIS A 101 10.06 1.36 -8.65
CA HIS A 101 11.04 0.42 -8.11
C HIS A 101 10.57 -1.03 -8.31
N ALA A 102 11.47 -1.95 -8.06
CA ALA A 102 11.17 -3.32 -7.70
C ALA A 102 11.81 -3.56 -6.34
N ASP A 103 11.09 -4.22 -5.43
CA ASP A 103 11.56 -4.47 -4.06
C ASP A 103 12.91 -5.18 -4.04
N THR A 104 13.13 -6.08 -4.98
CA THR A 104 14.42 -6.77 -5.19
C THR A 104 15.60 -5.84 -5.49
N TRP A 105 15.37 -4.64 -6.02
CA TRP A 105 16.47 -3.66 -6.23
C TRP A 105 16.97 -3.07 -4.91
N SER A 106 16.17 -3.15 -3.87
CA SER A 106 16.53 -2.73 -2.50
C SER A 106 17.00 -3.89 -1.62
N GLY A 107 17.28 -5.06 -2.22
CA GLY A 107 17.77 -6.24 -1.49
C GLY A 107 16.67 -7.10 -0.85
N VAL A 108 15.41 -6.82 -1.14
CA VAL A 108 14.28 -7.65 -0.68
C VAL A 108 14.32 -9.00 -1.41
N SER A 109 13.99 -10.07 -0.69
CA SER A 109 13.97 -11.42 -1.26
C SER A 109 12.98 -11.54 -2.43
N PRO A 110 13.34 -12.21 -3.52
CA PRO A 110 12.41 -12.49 -4.63
C PRO A 110 11.28 -13.46 -4.24
N PHE A 111 11.37 -14.09 -3.08
CA PHE A 111 10.34 -14.97 -2.52
C PHE A 111 9.40 -14.23 -1.54
N GLU A 112 9.61 -12.95 -1.32
CA GLU A 112 8.70 -12.14 -0.49
C GLU A 112 7.43 -11.81 -1.28
N SER A 113 6.28 -12.00 -0.61
CA SER A 113 4.99 -11.60 -1.14
C SER A 113 4.44 -10.43 -0.33
N VAL A 114 4.19 -9.31 -1.00
CA VAL A 114 3.65 -8.09 -0.38
C VAL A 114 2.13 -8.15 -0.39
N ILE A 115 1.53 -7.99 0.78
CA ILE A 115 0.08 -7.87 0.94
C ILE A 115 -0.29 -6.40 1.07
N TRP A 116 -1.14 -5.93 0.18
CA TRP A 116 -1.67 -4.58 0.20
C TRP A 116 -3.17 -4.60 0.50
N LEU A 117 -3.58 -4.02 1.63
CA LEU A 117 -4.98 -3.92 2.05
C LEU A 117 -5.49 -2.49 1.84
N PRO A 118 -6.33 -2.21 0.84
CA PRO A 118 -6.87 -0.89 0.61
C PRO A 118 -7.99 -0.56 1.61
N LEU A 119 -7.89 0.58 2.27
CA LEU A 119 -8.94 1.13 3.13
C LEU A 119 -9.81 2.19 2.41
N VAL A 120 -9.59 2.35 1.11
CA VAL A 120 -10.38 3.19 0.21
C VAL A 120 -10.53 2.50 -1.13
N ASN A 121 -11.50 2.90 -1.94
CA ASN A 121 -11.55 2.47 -3.33
C ASN A 121 -10.39 3.13 -4.09
N CYS A 122 -9.46 2.33 -4.56
CA CYS A 122 -8.28 2.77 -5.30
C CYS A 122 -8.50 2.57 -6.80
N LYS A 123 -8.39 3.65 -7.55
CA LYS A 123 -8.46 3.67 -9.01
C LYS A 123 -7.76 4.88 -9.58
N LYS A 124 -7.26 4.79 -10.81
CA LYS A 124 -6.49 5.86 -11.47
C LYS A 124 -5.32 6.29 -10.58
N THR A 125 -5.12 7.60 -10.39
CA THR A 125 -4.02 8.16 -9.59
C THR A 125 -4.05 7.85 -8.09
N LYS A 126 -5.13 7.25 -7.58
CA LYS A 126 -5.24 6.73 -6.20
C LYS A 126 -4.76 5.29 -6.06
N SER A 127 -4.34 4.69 -7.16
CA SER A 127 -3.97 3.29 -7.22
C SER A 127 -2.47 3.13 -7.47
N MET A 128 -1.99 1.91 -7.32
CA MET A 128 -0.68 1.52 -7.82
C MET A 128 -0.76 1.07 -9.28
N PHE A 129 0.36 1.03 -9.94
CA PHE A 129 0.50 0.40 -11.24
C PHE A 129 1.68 -0.58 -11.22
N ILE A 130 1.59 -1.58 -12.06
CA ILE A 130 2.63 -2.58 -12.23
C ILE A 130 3.05 -2.68 -13.70
N LEU A 131 4.30 -3.05 -13.93
CA LEU A 131 4.76 -3.44 -15.25
C LEU A 131 4.48 -4.94 -15.41
N PRO A 132 3.70 -5.36 -16.43
CA PRO A 132 3.40 -6.77 -16.65
C PRO A 132 4.67 -7.60 -16.90
N PRO A 133 4.72 -8.87 -16.44
CA PRO A 133 5.91 -9.72 -16.52
C PRO A 133 6.46 -9.88 -17.95
N ASN A 134 5.62 -9.87 -18.98
CA ASN A 134 6.03 -9.96 -20.38
C ASN A 134 6.86 -8.75 -20.84
N LYS A 135 6.89 -7.66 -20.08
CA LYS A 135 7.70 -6.46 -20.37
C LYS A 135 9.03 -6.44 -19.62
N THR A 136 9.25 -7.38 -18.70
CA THR A 136 10.48 -7.43 -17.87
C THR A 136 11.75 -7.55 -18.70
N LYS A 137 11.75 -8.37 -19.76
CA LYS A 137 12.92 -8.48 -20.66
C LYS A 137 13.32 -7.14 -21.29
N LYS A 138 12.34 -6.32 -21.67
CA LYS A 138 12.55 -4.97 -22.20
C LYS A 138 13.10 -4.04 -21.13
N LEU A 139 12.59 -4.12 -19.90
CA LEU A 139 13.06 -3.36 -18.75
C LEU A 139 14.53 -3.66 -18.45
N VAL A 140 14.89 -4.94 -18.31
CA VAL A 140 16.28 -5.38 -18.04
C VAL A 140 17.23 -4.83 -19.09
N LYS A 141 16.92 -4.98 -20.37
CA LYS A 141 17.74 -4.42 -21.47
C LYS A 141 17.98 -2.92 -21.34
N ILE A 142 16.95 -2.17 -20.96
CA ILE A 142 17.04 -0.71 -20.86
C ILE A 142 17.90 -0.29 -19.66
N ILE A 143 17.75 -0.97 -18.52
CA ILE A 143 18.54 -0.70 -17.31
C ILE A 143 20.00 -1.08 -17.55
N SER A 144 20.29 -2.26 -18.10
CA SER A 144 21.65 -2.73 -18.38
C SER A 144 22.42 -1.81 -19.32
N ASN A 145 21.72 -1.19 -20.27
CA ASN A 145 22.35 -0.25 -21.21
C ASN A 145 22.56 1.16 -20.64
N LYS A 146 22.30 1.39 -19.33
CA LYS A 146 22.46 2.69 -18.65
C LYS A 146 21.74 3.86 -19.34
N LYS A 147 20.70 3.58 -20.14
CA LYS A 147 19.92 4.60 -20.87
C LYS A 147 18.91 5.33 -19.98
N ILE A 148 18.74 4.88 -18.75
CA ILE A 148 17.82 5.45 -17.77
C ILE A 148 18.64 6.07 -16.64
N LYS A 149 18.37 7.33 -16.35
CA LYS A 149 19.08 8.08 -15.31
C LYS A 149 18.35 8.08 -13.98
N ASN A 150 17.02 7.97 -14.01
CA ASN A 150 16.16 8.03 -12.81
C ASN A 150 14.82 7.33 -13.05
N SER A 151 14.04 7.20 -11.98
CA SER A 151 12.71 6.58 -12.00
C SER A 151 11.68 7.29 -12.88
N GLY A 152 11.79 8.61 -13.03
CA GLY A 152 10.95 9.39 -13.92
C GLY A 152 11.15 9.04 -15.41
N ASP A 153 12.39 8.76 -15.80
CA ASP A 153 12.68 8.30 -17.16
C ASP A 153 12.11 6.90 -17.42
N LEU A 154 12.15 6.03 -16.40
CA LEU A 154 11.48 4.72 -16.45
C LEU A 154 9.99 4.88 -16.66
N TYR A 155 9.34 5.75 -15.88
CA TYR A 155 7.92 6.01 -16.01
C TYR A 155 7.55 6.48 -17.42
N LYS A 156 8.25 7.49 -17.94
CA LYS A 156 8.01 8.01 -19.30
C LYS A 156 8.13 6.91 -20.36
N LYS A 157 9.14 6.04 -20.21
CA LYS A 157 9.43 4.96 -21.16
C LYS A 157 8.37 3.87 -21.18
N PHE A 158 7.83 3.51 -20.00
CA PHE A 158 6.89 2.41 -19.83
C PHE A 158 5.45 2.84 -19.61
N LYS A 159 5.14 4.13 -19.57
CA LYS A 159 3.80 4.68 -19.26
C LYS A 159 2.66 3.99 -20.01
N LYS A 160 2.88 3.61 -21.28
CA LYS A 160 1.87 2.92 -22.12
C LYS A 160 1.78 1.42 -21.83
N ASP A 161 2.79 0.83 -21.21
CA ASP A 161 2.88 -0.60 -20.88
C ASP A 161 2.41 -0.88 -19.44
N LEU A 162 2.18 0.15 -18.61
CA LEU A 162 1.80 0.02 -17.21
C LEU A 162 0.34 -0.42 -17.08
N HIS A 163 0.11 -1.37 -16.17
CA HIS A 163 -1.23 -1.80 -15.78
C HIS A 163 -1.61 -1.18 -14.44
N TRP A 164 -2.66 -0.36 -14.42
CA TRP A 164 -3.19 0.25 -13.21
C TRP A 164 -4.12 -0.72 -12.50
N ILE A 165 -3.95 -0.87 -11.19
CA ILE A 165 -4.72 -1.79 -10.35
C ILE A 165 -5.94 -1.09 -9.80
N ASP A 166 -7.13 -1.43 -10.31
CA ASP A 166 -8.39 -1.00 -9.72
C ASP A 166 -8.80 -2.00 -8.64
N ILE A 167 -8.89 -1.54 -7.40
CA ILE A 167 -9.21 -2.37 -6.24
C ILE A 167 -10.14 -1.63 -5.30
N LYS A 168 -11.11 -2.34 -4.73
CA LYS A 168 -12.09 -1.76 -3.81
C LYS A 168 -11.62 -1.86 -2.37
N TYR A 169 -12.23 -1.05 -1.51
CA TYR A 169 -12.07 -1.11 -0.06
C TYR A 169 -12.18 -2.55 0.45
N GLY A 170 -11.14 -3.01 1.13
CA GLY A 170 -11.08 -4.33 1.76
C GLY A 170 -10.97 -5.54 0.81
N GLN A 171 -10.68 -5.27 -0.46
CA GLN A 171 -10.54 -6.32 -1.49
C GLN A 171 -9.11 -6.85 -1.51
#